data_8434a74ac9afb7cb5f000180bce6ae5b
#
_entry.id   8434a74ac9afb7cb5f000180bce6ae5b
#
_cell.length_a   1.000
_cell.length_b   1.000
_cell.length_c   1.000
_cell.angle_alpha   90.00
_cell.angle_beta   90.00
_cell.angle_gamma   90.00
#
_symmetry.space_group_name_H-M   'P 1'
#
loop_
_entity.id
_entity.type
_entity.pdbx_description
1 polymer ?
#
loop_
_entity_poly.entity_id
_entity_poly.type
_entity_poly.pdbx_seq_one_letter_code
_entity_poly.pdbx_strand_id
1 'polypeptide(L)'
;TLFPYTTLFRSKLFILCNPHNPGGVVWTEAELRAIADICYDEKVLVFSDEIHADLTLPPHTHRPFATVSEKARMNSVTFMSPSKAFNMPGLSASHALIFNEDLRKRFRIYMDAGELDMGHVFAFLSVEAAYSHGTEWLDQCLAYIQGNIDFVDEFLKKHAPKIKAIRPEASYLVWLDCRELELSQKDLNEFFVDKAHLALNDGEMFGKEGIGFMRLNVASPRCIIEKAMKQLADAYQLYIK
;
A
#
# COMPACT_ATOMS: atom_id res chain seq x y z
N THR A 1 -8.57 17.04 10.03
CA THR A 1 -9.00 16.19 11.15
C THR A 1 -9.12 14.78 10.67
N LEU A 2 -8.20 13.91 11.11
CA LEU A 2 -8.11 12.49 10.67
C LEU A 2 -9.36 11.65 11.01
N PHE A 3 -10.22 12.11 11.95
CA PHE A 3 -11.46 11.41 12.31
C PHE A 3 -12.56 12.38 12.72
N PRO A 4 -13.82 12.20 12.27
CA PRO A 4 -14.95 12.92 12.81
C PRO A 4 -15.12 12.53 14.29
N TYR A 5 -15.18 13.51 15.15
CA TYR A 5 -15.22 13.40 16.61
C TYR A 5 -16.23 12.37 17.17
N THR A 6 -17.30 12.09 16.42
CA THR A 6 -18.35 11.13 16.80
C THR A 6 -18.00 9.67 16.55
N THR A 7 -16.94 9.37 15.79
CA THR A 7 -16.60 7.98 15.41
C THR A 7 -15.70 7.32 16.46
N LEU A 8 -14.84 8.07 17.14
CA LEU A 8 -13.91 7.54 18.14
C LEU A 8 -14.62 6.86 19.33
N PHE A 9 -15.73 7.43 19.82
CA PHE A 9 -16.47 6.87 20.96
C PHE A 9 -17.24 5.58 20.66
N ARG A 10 -17.41 5.21 19.38
CA ARG A 10 -18.12 3.99 18.98
C ARG A 10 -17.21 2.93 18.38
N SER A 11 -16.07 3.31 17.86
CA SER A 11 -15.15 2.39 17.21
C SER A 11 -14.58 1.40 18.21
N LYS A 12 -14.49 0.14 17.81
CA LYS A 12 -13.87 -0.94 18.59
C LYS A 12 -12.59 -1.42 17.96
N LEU A 13 -12.42 -1.11 16.68
CA LEU A 13 -11.29 -1.49 15.86
C LEU A 13 -10.88 -0.32 14.98
N PHE A 14 -9.58 -0.09 14.89
CA PHE A 14 -8.94 0.79 13.92
C PHE A 14 -8.04 -0.04 13.00
N ILE A 15 -8.22 0.08 11.69
CA ILE A 15 -7.36 -0.56 10.70
C ILE A 15 -6.36 0.49 10.23
N LEU A 16 -5.09 0.28 10.58
CA LEU A 16 -3.96 1.11 10.17
C LEU A 16 -3.25 0.44 9.00
N CYS A 17 -3.21 1.11 7.84
CA CYS A 17 -2.40 0.68 6.70
C CYS A 17 -1.05 1.44 6.73
N ASN A 18 0.04 0.72 6.99
CA ASN A 18 1.38 1.30 7.11
C ASN A 18 2.46 0.34 6.58
N PRO A 19 3.12 0.64 5.45
CA PRO A 19 2.93 1.79 4.56
C PRO A 19 1.55 1.84 3.90
N HIS A 20 1.08 3.07 3.63
CA HIS A 20 -0.29 3.28 3.16
C HIS A 20 -0.47 2.98 1.67
N ASN A 21 -1.45 2.17 1.33
CA ASN A 21 -1.91 1.92 -0.03
C ASN A 21 -3.33 2.50 -0.18
N PRO A 22 -3.57 3.44 -1.12
CA PRO A 22 -2.78 3.74 -2.32
C PRO A 22 -1.77 4.89 -2.19
N GLY A 23 -1.77 5.65 -1.11
CA GLY A 23 -1.04 6.91 -0.99
C GLY A 23 0.49 6.78 -0.92
N GLY A 24 1.03 5.60 -0.65
CA GLY A 24 2.48 5.36 -0.57
C GLY A 24 3.18 5.95 0.65
N VAL A 25 2.44 6.45 1.64
CA VAL A 25 2.98 7.13 2.82
C VAL A 25 3.53 6.12 3.84
N VAL A 26 4.68 6.43 4.42
CA VAL A 26 5.25 5.74 5.58
C VAL A 26 5.05 6.62 6.82
N TRP A 27 4.20 6.17 7.75
CA TRP A 27 3.89 6.95 8.96
C TRP A 27 5.12 7.11 9.85
N THR A 28 5.31 8.32 10.37
CA THR A 28 6.42 8.61 11.28
C THR A 28 6.20 7.96 12.65
N GLU A 29 7.28 7.70 13.38
CA GLU A 29 7.20 7.15 14.74
C GLU A 29 6.35 8.02 15.67
N ALA A 30 6.40 9.35 15.52
CA ALA A 30 5.60 10.28 16.32
C ALA A 30 4.09 10.13 16.05
N GLU A 31 3.70 9.99 14.79
CA GLU A 31 2.31 9.77 14.40
C GLU A 31 1.80 8.40 14.88
N LEU A 32 2.63 7.35 14.73
CA LEU A 32 2.29 6.00 15.19
C LEU A 32 2.12 5.96 16.72
N ARG A 33 2.98 6.66 17.49
CA ARG A 33 2.83 6.79 18.94
C ARG A 33 1.53 7.51 19.32
N ALA A 34 1.21 8.62 18.65
CA ALA A 34 -0.03 9.35 18.89
C ALA A 34 -1.27 8.48 18.63
N ILE A 35 -1.28 7.71 17.53
CA ILE A 35 -2.34 6.75 17.22
C ILE A 35 -2.43 5.68 18.31
N ALA A 36 -1.29 5.14 18.76
CA ALA A 36 -1.25 4.11 19.79
C ALA A 36 -1.82 4.61 21.13
N ASP A 37 -1.44 5.82 21.54
CA ASP A 37 -1.94 6.41 22.79
C ASP A 37 -3.45 6.62 22.74
N ILE A 38 -3.97 7.23 21.69
CA ILE A 38 -5.41 7.48 21.52
C ILE A 38 -6.18 6.15 21.48
N CYS A 39 -5.73 5.19 20.67
CA CYS A 39 -6.43 3.91 20.53
C CYS A 39 -6.42 3.10 21.82
N TYR A 40 -5.32 3.12 22.58
CA TYR A 40 -5.21 2.44 23.85
C TYR A 40 -6.14 3.06 24.93
N ASP A 41 -6.10 4.37 25.06
CA ASP A 41 -6.88 5.11 26.05
C ASP A 41 -8.40 5.01 25.80
N GLU A 42 -8.80 4.98 24.51
CA GLU A 42 -10.19 4.80 24.07
C GLU A 42 -10.62 3.32 23.92
N LYS A 43 -9.75 2.37 24.25
CA LYS A 43 -10.01 0.91 24.15
C LYS A 43 -10.38 0.47 22.72
N VAL A 44 -9.74 1.06 21.74
CA VAL A 44 -9.84 0.72 20.31
C VAL A 44 -8.68 -0.19 19.95
N LEU A 45 -8.96 -1.43 19.55
CA LEU A 45 -7.94 -2.35 19.08
C LEU A 45 -7.37 -1.87 17.73
N VAL A 46 -6.07 -2.01 17.52
CA VAL A 46 -5.43 -1.66 16.25
C VAL A 46 -5.10 -2.93 15.47
N PHE A 47 -5.59 -3.01 14.20
CA PHE A 47 -5.09 -3.94 13.20
C PHE A 47 -4.12 -3.16 12.30
N SER A 48 -2.83 -3.45 12.43
CA SER A 48 -1.79 -2.82 11.62
C SER A 48 -1.51 -3.71 10.41
N ASP A 49 -1.97 -3.24 9.23
CA ASP A 49 -1.66 -3.89 7.96
C ASP A 49 -0.31 -3.35 7.46
N GLU A 50 0.73 -4.19 7.60
CA GLU A 50 2.12 -3.86 7.27
C GLU A 50 2.64 -4.69 6.09
N ILE A 51 1.76 -5.19 5.22
CA ILE A 51 2.14 -6.03 4.09
C ILE A 51 3.04 -5.34 3.06
N HIS A 52 3.13 -4.01 3.09
CA HIS A 52 4.05 -3.21 2.28
C HIS A 52 5.34 -2.80 3.03
N ALA A 53 5.57 -3.25 4.26
CA ALA A 53 6.72 -2.85 5.09
C ALA A 53 8.06 -3.06 4.40
N ASP A 54 8.28 -4.24 3.82
CA ASP A 54 9.50 -4.61 3.12
C ASP A 54 9.70 -3.89 1.77
N LEU A 55 8.69 -3.14 1.33
CA LEU A 55 8.72 -2.32 0.10
C LEU A 55 8.98 -0.83 0.39
N THR A 56 9.46 -0.49 1.59
CA THR A 56 9.84 0.88 1.92
C THR A 56 11.05 1.32 1.09
N LEU A 57 10.92 2.49 0.45
CA LEU A 57 11.92 3.01 -0.47
C LEU A 57 12.88 3.98 0.24
N PRO A 58 14.18 3.90 0.00
CA PRO A 58 15.13 4.87 0.55
C PRO A 58 14.77 6.33 0.17
N PRO A 59 14.97 7.32 1.06
CA PRO A 59 15.60 7.21 2.38
C PRO A 59 14.66 6.88 3.54
N HIS A 60 13.40 6.53 3.26
CA HIS A 60 12.38 6.24 4.27
C HIS A 60 12.67 4.93 5.01
N THR A 61 12.18 4.82 6.22
CA THR A 61 12.33 3.63 7.06
C THR A 61 11.00 3.30 7.72
N HIS A 62 10.50 2.11 7.45
CA HIS A 62 9.30 1.61 8.11
C HIS A 62 9.56 1.35 9.61
N ARG A 63 8.60 1.71 10.44
CA ARG A 63 8.56 1.37 11.87
C ARG A 63 7.36 0.48 12.13
N PRO A 64 7.55 -0.79 12.51
CA PRO A 64 6.43 -1.66 12.85
C PRO A 64 5.63 -1.06 14.02
N PHE A 65 4.32 -0.98 13.89
CA PHE A 65 3.46 -0.31 14.86
C PHE A 65 3.64 -0.87 16.28
N ALA A 66 3.71 -2.18 16.44
CA ALA A 66 3.88 -2.83 17.73
C ALA A 66 5.21 -2.49 18.45
N THR A 67 6.16 -1.83 17.77
CA THR A 67 7.48 -1.48 18.33
C THR A 67 7.57 -0.05 18.85
N VAL A 68 6.60 0.81 18.54
CA VAL A 68 6.69 2.23 18.87
C VAL A 68 6.40 2.54 20.36
N SER A 69 5.61 1.71 21.04
CA SER A 69 5.36 1.84 22.47
C SER A 69 4.80 0.54 23.06
N GLU A 70 4.80 0.42 24.41
CA GLU A 70 4.15 -0.72 25.09
C GLU A 70 2.63 -0.72 24.87
N LYS A 71 1.99 0.46 24.82
CA LYS A 71 0.57 0.58 24.47
C LYS A 71 0.29 0.01 23.08
N ALA A 72 1.11 0.37 22.08
CA ALA A 72 1.00 -0.17 20.72
C ALA A 72 1.17 -1.69 20.74
N ARG A 73 2.20 -2.18 21.43
CA ARG A 73 2.55 -3.61 21.50
C ARG A 73 1.41 -4.44 22.07
N MET A 74 0.80 -3.97 23.16
CA MET A 74 -0.23 -4.72 23.87
C MET A 74 -1.65 -4.55 23.33
N ASN A 75 -1.86 -3.58 22.43
CA ASN A 75 -3.18 -3.24 21.87
C ASN A 75 -3.24 -3.36 20.35
N SER A 76 -2.40 -4.22 19.74
CA SER A 76 -2.41 -4.40 18.30
C SER A 76 -2.27 -5.85 17.84
N VAL A 77 -2.72 -6.06 16.60
CA VAL A 77 -2.40 -7.22 15.77
C VAL A 77 -1.70 -6.67 14.52
N THR A 78 -0.45 -7.06 14.31
CA THR A 78 0.32 -6.66 13.12
C THR A 78 0.28 -7.77 12.09
N PHE A 79 -0.16 -7.44 10.88
CA PHE A 79 -0.22 -8.38 9.75
C PHE A 79 0.91 -8.08 8.78
N MET A 80 1.66 -9.11 8.41
CA MET A 80 2.76 -9.03 7.45
C MET A 80 2.71 -10.19 6.45
N SER A 81 3.31 -10.00 5.29
CA SER A 81 3.37 -11.03 4.25
C SER A 81 4.53 -10.76 3.30
N PRO A 82 5.31 -11.78 2.91
CA PRO A 82 6.31 -11.65 1.86
C PRO A 82 5.70 -11.57 0.45
N SER A 83 4.39 -11.80 0.32
CA SER A 83 3.71 -11.93 -0.98
C SER A 83 3.87 -10.71 -1.87
N LYS A 84 3.91 -9.49 -1.30
CA LYS A 84 4.08 -8.26 -2.06
C LYS A 84 5.55 -8.00 -2.37
N ALA A 85 6.41 -8.09 -1.36
CA ALA A 85 7.83 -7.79 -1.48
C ALA A 85 8.57 -8.77 -2.40
N PHE A 86 8.22 -10.05 -2.34
CA PHE A 86 8.87 -11.11 -3.09
C PHE A 86 8.06 -11.64 -4.30
N ASN A 87 7.03 -10.89 -4.72
CA ASN A 87 6.20 -11.21 -5.88
C ASN A 87 5.64 -12.66 -5.87
N MET A 88 5.09 -13.08 -4.73
CA MET A 88 4.56 -14.44 -4.54
C MET A 88 3.11 -14.48 -4.03
N PRO A 89 2.18 -13.66 -4.59
CA PRO A 89 0.80 -13.57 -4.06
C PRO A 89 0.01 -14.88 -4.20
N GLY A 90 0.35 -15.71 -5.19
CA GLY A 90 -0.32 -16.99 -5.43
C GLY A 90 -0.09 -18.03 -4.33
N LEU A 91 0.91 -17.83 -3.46
CA LEU A 91 1.18 -18.72 -2.33
C LEU A 91 0.34 -18.38 -1.10
N SER A 92 -0.35 -17.23 -1.09
CA SER A 92 -1.33 -16.80 -0.05
C SER A 92 -0.77 -16.95 1.38
N ALA A 93 0.51 -16.59 1.56
CA ALA A 93 1.19 -16.67 2.84
C ALA A 93 1.18 -15.34 3.58
N SER A 94 0.75 -15.34 4.83
CA SER A 94 0.81 -14.17 5.73
C SER A 94 1.00 -14.63 7.17
N HIS A 95 1.39 -13.71 8.03
CA HIS A 95 1.53 -13.98 9.46
C HIS A 95 1.02 -12.80 10.29
N ALA A 96 0.54 -13.10 11.49
CA ALA A 96 0.08 -12.12 12.46
C ALA A 96 1.00 -12.14 13.69
N LEU A 97 1.49 -10.97 14.07
CA LEU A 97 2.26 -10.76 15.29
C LEU A 97 1.35 -10.18 16.37
N ILE A 98 1.18 -10.91 17.48
CA ILE A 98 0.28 -10.53 18.58
C ILE A 98 1.04 -10.74 19.88
N PHE A 99 1.45 -9.66 20.54
CA PHE A 99 2.25 -9.72 21.78
C PHE A 99 1.37 -9.93 23.01
N ASN A 100 0.16 -9.38 23.04
CA ASN A 100 -0.81 -9.59 24.11
C ASN A 100 -1.31 -11.05 24.07
N GLU A 101 -1.05 -11.80 25.16
CA GLU A 101 -1.35 -13.22 25.24
C GLU A 101 -2.85 -13.53 25.16
N ASP A 102 -3.69 -12.74 25.83
CA ASP A 102 -5.15 -12.96 25.82
C ASP A 102 -5.74 -12.66 24.44
N LEU A 103 -5.26 -11.59 23.78
CA LEU A 103 -5.65 -11.27 22.42
C LEU A 103 -5.23 -12.38 21.46
N ARG A 104 -3.99 -12.88 21.61
CA ARG A 104 -3.46 -13.97 20.77
C ARG A 104 -4.24 -15.27 20.96
N LYS A 105 -4.61 -15.63 22.19
CA LYS A 105 -5.45 -16.81 22.46
C LYS A 105 -6.82 -16.68 21.81
N ARG A 106 -7.47 -15.53 21.93
CA ARG A 106 -8.79 -15.28 21.31
C ARG A 106 -8.70 -15.31 19.78
N PHE A 107 -7.65 -14.74 19.21
CA PHE A 107 -7.42 -14.75 17.77
C PHE A 107 -7.24 -16.21 17.28
N ARG A 108 -6.42 -17.01 17.97
CA ARG A 108 -6.24 -18.43 17.62
C ARG A 108 -7.53 -19.22 17.69
N ILE A 109 -8.28 -19.12 18.76
CA ILE A 109 -9.57 -19.81 18.90
C ILE A 109 -10.49 -19.50 17.73
N TYR A 110 -10.52 -18.24 17.28
CA TYR A 110 -11.33 -17.85 16.12
C TYR A 110 -10.83 -18.44 14.80
N MET A 111 -9.51 -18.43 14.59
CA MET A 111 -8.88 -19.02 13.40
C MET A 111 -9.12 -20.54 13.35
N ASP A 112 -8.88 -21.23 14.46
CA ASP A 112 -9.05 -22.69 14.58
C ASP A 112 -10.51 -23.10 14.36
N ALA A 113 -11.47 -22.35 14.94
CA ALA A 113 -12.90 -22.64 14.79
C ALA A 113 -13.41 -22.47 13.34
N GLY A 114 -12.75 -21.63 12.56
CA GLY A 114 -13.07 -21.39 11.15
C GLY A 114 -12.20 -22.14 10.17
N GLU A 115 -11.23 -22.97 10.66
CA GLU A 115 -10.20 -23.61 9.84
C GLU A 115 -9.47 -22.62 8.89
N LEU A 116 -9.24 -21.39 9.39
CA LEU A 116 -8.72 -20.28 8.59
C LEU A 116 -7.18 -20.23 8.52
N ASP A 117 -6.49 -21.01 9.32
CA ASP A 117 -5.03 -21.09 9.39
C ASP A 117 -4.43 -22.23 8.55
N MET A 118 -5.25 -22.90 7.76
CA MET A 118 -4.86 -24.01 6.90
C MET A 118 -4.07 -23.52 5.67
N GLY A 119 -2.78 -23.22 5.90
CA GLY A 119 -1.84 -22.96 4.82
C GLY A 119 -1.41 -24.26 4.12
N HIS A 120 -0.79 -24.15 2.95
CA HIS A 120 -0.18 -25.30 2.30
C HIS A 120 1.35 -25.28 2.47
N VAL A 121 1.99 -26.45 2.34
CA VAL A 121 3.43 -26.64 2.63
C VAL A 121 4.33 -25.66 1.83
N PHE A 122 4.01 -25.36 0.58
CA PHE A 122 4.78 -24.43 -0.23
C PHE A 122 4.66 -22.97 0.28
N ALA A 123 3.54 -22.62 0.91
CA ALA A 123 3.39 -21.30 1.53
C ALA A 123 4.40 -21.12 2.67
N PHE A 124 4.51 -22.10 3.57
CA PHE A 124 5.45 -22.04 4.71
C PHE A 124 6.91 -22.05 4.24
N LEU A 125 7.27 -22.96 3.35
CA LEU A 125 8.63 -23.05 2.80
C LEU A 125 9.04 -21.77 2.05
N SER A 126 8.12 -21.15 1.32
CA SER A 126 8.41 -19.95 0.58
C SER A 126 8.62 -18.72 1.47
N VAL A 127 7.87 -18.61 2.58
CA VAL A 127 8.10 -17.55 3.58
C VAL A 127 9.49 -17.68 4.17
N GLU A 128 9.88 -18.88 4.60
CA GLU A 128 11.21 -19.15 5.15
C GLU A 128 12.31 -18.81 4.13
N ALA A 129 12.17 -19.29 2.89
CA ALA A 129 13.15 -19.06 1.83
C ALA A 129 13.27 -17.56 1.49
N ALA A 130 12.14 -16.86 1.36
CA ALA A 130 12.11 -15.42 1.05
C ALA A 130 12.85 -14.60 2.11
N TYR A 131 12.51 -14.77 3.37
CA TYR A 131 13.13 -14.00 4.45
C TYR A 131 14.55 -14.45 4.79
N SER A 132 14.92 -15.71 4.57
CA SER A 132 16.28 -16.19 4.86
C SER A 132 17.27 -15.90 3.74
N HIS A 133 16.83 -15.84 2.48
CA HIS A 133 17.72 -15.81 1.32
C HIS A 133 17.37 -14.74 0.28
N GLY A 134 16.26 -14.02 0.42
CA GLY A 134 15.73 -13.12 -0.59
C GLY A 134 16.25 -11.67 -0.53
N THR A 135 17.08 -11.31 0.44
CA THR A 135 17.50 -9.91 0.68
C THR A 135 18.12 -9.27 -0.55
N GLU A 136 19.11 -9.91 -1.17
CA GLU A 136 19.80 -9.36 -2.35
C GLU A 136 18.83 -9.14 -3.51
N TRP A 137 17.92 -10.10 -3.74
CA TRP A 137 16.89 -9.95 -4.77
C TRP A 137 15.96 -8.77 -4.48
N LEU A 138 15.54 -8.61 -3.21
CA LEU A 138 14.66 -7.53 -2.80
C LEU A 138 15.32 -6.17 -2.98
N ASP A 139 16.59 -6.01 -2.59
CA ASP A 139 17.35 -4.77 -2.74
C ASP A 139 17.45 -4.35 -4.21
N GLN A 140 17.76 -5.30 -5.11
CA GLN A 140 17.79 -5.04 -6.54
C GLN A 140 16.40 -4.70 -7.10
N CYS A 141 15.35 -5.37 -6.61
CA CYS A 141 13.98 -5.10 -6.99
C CYS A 141 13.52 -3.69 -6.56
N LEU A 142 13.84 -3.27 -5.32
CA LEU A 142 13.54 -1.93 -4.82
C LEU A 142 14.25 -0.84 -5.64
N ALA A 143 15.53 -1.03 -5.94
CA ALA A 143 16.27 -0.11 -6.78
C ALA A 143 15.65 0.01 -8.19
N TYR A 144 15.22 -1.10 -8.76
CA TYR A 144 14.55 -1.13 -10.06
C TYR A 144 13.19 -0.42 -10.05
N ILE A 145 12.37 -0.67 -9.01
CA ILE A 145 11.08 -0.01 -8.79
C ILE A 145 11.29 1.50 -8.63
N GLN A 146 12.26 1.92 -7.84
CA GLN A 146 12.58 3.34 -7.66
C GLN A 146 12.95 4.00 -8.99
N GLY A 147 13.77 3.35 -9.80
CA GLY A 147 14.07 3.84 -11.16
C GLY A 147 12.84 3.95 -12.06
N ASN A 148 11.86 3.05 -11.92
CA ASN A 148 10.59 3.15 -12.64
C ASN A 148 9.74 4.32 -12.16
N ILE A 149 9.69 4.57 -10.84
CA ILE A 149 9.00 5.73 -10.25
C ILE A 149 9.61 7.03 -10.76
N ASP A 150 10.96 7.14 -10.75
CA ASP A 150 11.69 8.31 -11.26
C ASP A 150 11.35 8.58 -12.73
N PHE A 151 11.40 7.54 -13.54
CA PHE A 151 11.06 7.63 -14.96
C PHE A 151 9.63 8.11 -15.19
N VAL A 152 8.64 7.56 -14.46
CA VAL A 152 7.23 7.96 -14.59
C VAL A 152 7.05 9.43 -14.23
N ASP A 153 7.61 9.87 -13.12
CA ASP A 153 7.52 11.25 -12.64
C ASP A 153 8.13 12.23 -13.65
N GLU A 154 9.35 11.97 -14.10
CA GLU A 154 10.03 12.81 -15.11
C GLU A 154 9.28 12.84 -16.45
N PHE A 155 8.78 11.67 -16.89
CA PHE A 155 8.04 11.56 -18.12
C PHE A 155 6.74 12.35 -18.08
N LEU A 156 5.96 12.22 -17.02
CA LEU A 156 4.68 12.96 -16.86
C LEU A 156 4.90 14.46 -16.81
N LYS A 157 5.88 14.93 -16.04
CA LYS A 157 6.24 16.36 -16.01
C LYS A 157 6.50 16.94 -17.39
N LYS A 158 7.12 16.18 -18.26
CA LYS A 158 7.49 16.61 -19.61
C LYS A 158 6.38 16.46 -20.65
N HIS A 159 5.60 15.40 -20.58
CA HIS A 159 4.70 15.00 -21.66
C HIS A 159 3.20 15.05 -21.31
N ALA A 160 2.84 15.05 -20.03
CA ALA A 160 1.47 15.12 -19.55
C ALA A 160 1.38 15.91 -18.21
N PRO A 161 1.78 17.19 -18.15
CA PRO A 161 2.00 17.94 -16.90
C PRO A 161 0.76 18.13 -16.02
N LYS A 162 -0.45 17.95 -16.55
CA LYS A 162 -1.70 17.95 -15.76
C LYS A 162 -1.95 16.63 -15.00
N ILE A 163 -1.15 15.60 -15.27
CA ILE A 163 -1.17 14.32 -14.53
C ILE A 163 0.07 14.28 -13.66
N LYS A 164 -0.11 14.33 -12.34
CA LYS A 164 1.01 14.40 -11.39
C LYS A 164 1.21 13.08 -10.70
N ALA A 165 2.40 12.52 -10.78
CA ALA A 165 2.78 11.37 -9.96
C ALA A 165 3.01 11.83 -8.52
N ILE A 166 2.22 11.31 -7.57
CA ILE A 166 2.54 11.43 -6.14
C ILE A 166 3.58 10.37 -5.85
N ARG A 167 4.81 10.83 -5.55
CA ARG A 167 5.93 9.93 -5.31
C ARG A 167 5.71 9.11 -4.04
N PRO A 168 5.65 7.79 -4.13
CA PRO A 168 5.47 6.96 -2.94
C PRO A 168 6.78 6.85 -2.12
N GLU A 169 6.64 6.79 -0.81
CA GLU A 169 7.72 6.49 0.16
C GLU A 169 7.91 4.98 0.33
N ALA A 170 6.92 4.21 -0.09
CA ALA A 170 6.94 2.74 -0.10
C ALA A 170 6.04 2.19 -1.19
N SER A 171 6.19 0.90 -1.50
CA SER A 171 5.42 0.19 -2.51
C SER A 171 5.87 0.48 -3.95
N TYR A 172 5.24 -0.21 -4.87
CA TYR A 172 5.39 -0.06 -6.32
C TYR A 172 4.14 0.57 -6.95
N LEU A 173 3.32 1.21 -6.13
CA LEU A 173 2.05 1.81 -6.54
C LEU A 173 2.20 3.33 -6.55
N VAL A 174 2.09 3.93 -7.73
CA VAL A 174 2.13 5.38 -7.89
C VAL A 174 0.70 5.91 -7.97
N TRP A 175 0.39 6.86 -7.09
CA TRP A 175 -0.89 7.55 -7.09
C TRP A 175 -0.81 8.73 -8.05
N LEU A 176 -1.64 8.74 -9.09
CA LEU A 176 -1.68 9.77 -10.12
C LEU A 176 -2.79 10.76 -9.79
N ASP A 177 -2.42 12.01 -9.51
CA ASP A 177 -3.36 13.12 -9.39
C ASP A 177 -3.70 13.64 -10.78
N CYS A 178 -4.94 13.38 -11.21
CA CYS A 178 -5.46 13.75 -12.53
C CYS A 178 -6.49 14.90 -12.46
N ARG A 179 -6.66 15.55 -11.30
CA ARG A 179 -7.73 16.56 -11.07
C ARG A 179 -7.60 17.77 -11.99
N GLU A 180 -6.38 18.11 -12.44
CA GLU A 180 -6.15 19.20 -13.40
C GLU A 180 -6.66 18.89 -14.83
N LEU A 181 -7.05 17.63 -15.10
CA LEU A 181 -7.75 17.29 -16.35
C LEU A 181 -9.22 17.75 -16.33
N GLU A 182 -9.78 18.05 -15.16
CA GLU A 182 -11.17 18.49 -15.00
C GLU A 182 -12.21 17.48 -15.56
N LEU A 183 -11.85 16.19 -15.55
CA LEU A 183 -12.72 15.10 -15.97
C LEU A 183 -13.56 14.58 -14.80
N SER A 184 -14.78 14.14 -15.08
CA SER A 184 -15.50 13.28 -14.12
C SER A 184 -14.75 11.95 -13.94
N GLN A 185 -14.98 11.25 -12.83
CA GLN A 185 -14.30 9.94 -12.62
C GLN A 185 -14.62 8.94 -13.75
N LYS A 186 -15.85 8.95 -14.25
CA LYS A 186 -16.25 8.13 -15.39
C LYS A 186 -15.42 8.49 -16.65
N ASP A 187 -15.36 9.78 -17.00
CA ASP A 187 -14.63 10.23 -18.17
C ASP A 187 -13.12 10.01 -18.03
N LEU A 188 -12.60 10.10 -16.79
CA LEU A 188 -11.20 9.77 -16.47
C LEU A 188 -10.91 8.29 -16.73
N ASN A 189 -11.80 7.40 -16.33
CA ASN A 189 -11.68 5.97 -16.62
C ASN A 189 -11.73 5.69 -18.14
N GLU A 190 -12.68 6.31 -18.85
CA GLU A 190 -12.77 6.21 -20.32
C GLU A 190 -11.50 6.77 -21.01
N PHE A 191 -10.95 7.88 -20.50
CA PHE A 191 -9.68 8.42 -21.00
C PHE A 191 -8.53 7.42 -20.86
N PHE A 192 -8.36 6.80 -19.68
CA PHE A 192 -7.30 5.84 -19.47
C PHE A 192 -7.51 4.54 -20.27
N VAL A 193 -8.72 3.97 -20.25
CA VAL A 193 -9.00 2.68 -20.89
C VAL A 193 -9.12 2.81 -22.40
N ASP A 194 -9.95 3.73 -22.90
CA ASP A 194 -10.33 3.78 -24.32
C ASP A 194 -9.36 4.61 -25.16
N LYS A 195 -8.72 5.65 -24.57
CA LYS A 195 -7.82 6.53 -25.30
C LYS A 195 -6.36 6.18 -25.07
N ALA A 196 -5.96 5.99 -23.82
CA ALA A 196 -4.59 5.61 -23.48
C ALA A 196 -4.32 4.10 -23.52
N HIS A 197 -5.37 3.26 -23.59
CA HIS A 197 -5.28 1.80 -23.55
C HIS A 197 -4.54 1.28 -22.30
N LEU A 198 -4.83 1.90 -21.16
CA LEU A 198 -4.25 1.57 -19.85
C LEU A 198 -5.36 1.25 -18.84
N ALA A 199 -5.42 -0.01 -18.40
CA ALA A 199 -6.33 -0.45 -17.34
C ALA A 199 -5.69 -0.22 -15.97
N LEU A 200 -5.80 0.99 -15.44
CA LEU A 200 -5.34 1.35 -14.11
C LEU A 200 -6.43 1.09 -13.06
N ASN A 201 -6.05 1.10 -11.77
CA ASN A 201 -7.06 1.08 -10.73
C ASN A 201 -7.70 2.46 -10.58
N ASP A 202 -9.02 2.47 -10.58
CA ASP A 202 -9.85 3.64 -10.33
C ASP A 202 -9.65 4.16 -8.90
N GLY A 203 -9.43 5.46 -8.75
CA GLY A 203 -9.24 6.09 -7.45
C GLY A 203 -10.48 6.02 -6.57
N GLU A 204 -11.68 6.12 -7.12
CA GLU A 204 -12.93 6.08 -6.37
C GLU A 204 -13.12 4.76 -5.59
N MET A 205 -12.52 3.64 -6.05
CA MET A 205 -12.56 2.36 -5.31
C MET A 205 -11.91 2.43 -3.92
N PHE A 206 -11.10 3.47 -3.64
CA PHE A 206 -10.45 3.72 -2.35
C PHE A 206 -11.19 4.74 -1.47
N GLY A 207 -12.36 5.16 -1.90
CA GLY A 207 -13.19 6.15 -1.22
C GLY A 207 -13.41 7.39 -2.08
N LYS A 208 -14.37 8.22 -1.67
CA LYS A 208 -14.74 9.45 -2.42
C LYS A 208 -13.59 10.47 -2.53
N GLU A 209 -12.63 10.41 -1.63
CA GLU A 209 -11.43 11.23 -1.65
C GLU A 209 -10.47 10.83 -2.80
N GLY A 210 -10.66 9.63 -3.36
CA GLY A 210 -9.92 9.13 -4.53
C GLY A 210 -10.49 9.58 -5.88
N ILE A 211 -11.59 10.34 -5.90
CA ILE A 211 -12.14 10.91 -7.13
C ILE A 211 -11.13 11.88 -7.76
N GLY A 212 -10.88 11.73 -9.05
CA GLY A 212 -9.87 12.48 -9.79
C GLY A 212 -8.47 11.85 -9.74
N PHE A 213 -8.34 10.66 -9.16
CA PHE A 213 -7.06 9.94 -9.08
C PHE A 213 -7.13 8.59 -9.78
N MET A 214 -5.93 8.10 -10.18
CA MET A 214 -5.73 6.74 -10.70
C MET A 214 -4.52 6.11 -10.02
N ARG A 215 -4.49 4.78 -9.85
CA ARG A 215 -3.33 4.08 -9.27
C ARG A 215 -2.61 3.26 -10.31
N LEU A 216 -1.36 3.65 -10.59
CA LEU A 216 -0.46 2.98 -11.53
C LEU A 216 0.46 1.99 -10.78
N ASN A 217 0.54 0.75 -11.25
CA ASN A 217 1.51 -0.24 -10.79
C ASN A 217 2.77 -0.14 -11.68
N VAL A 218 3.94 0.12 -11.05
CA VAL A 218 5.23 0.23 -11.74
C VAL A 218 6.16 -0.98 -11.52
N ALA A 219 5.70 -2.03 -10.85
CA ALA A 219 6.42 -3.29 -10.70
C ALA A 219 6.33 -4.12 -12.00
N SER A 220 6.84 -3.57 -13.09
CA SER A 220 6.86 -4.17 -14.41
C SER A 220 8.20 -3.87 -15.10
N PRO A 221 8.59 -4.65 -16.10
CA PRO A 221 9.78 -4.33 -16.91
C PRO A 221 9.71 -2.89 -17.46
N ARG A 222 10.84 -2.19 -17.46
CA ARG A 222 10.96 -0.79 -17.91
C ARG A 222 10.33 -0.57 -19.29
N CYS A 223 10.55 -1.48 -20.24
CA CYS A 223 9.99 -1.37 -21.60
C CYS A 223 8.44 -1.36 -21.61
N ILE A 224 7.79 -2.03 -20.64
CA ILE A 224 6.32 -2.00 -20.49
C ILE A 224 5.89 -0.64 -19.95
N ILE A 225 6.60 -0.10 -18.95
CA ILE A 225 6.32 1.23 -18.39
C ILE A 225 6.54 2.32 -19.45
N GLU A 226 7.61 2.24 -20.24
CA GLU A 226 7.89 3.17 -21.35
C GLU A 226 6.76 3.15 -22.40
N LYS A 227 6.31 1.96 -22.78
CA LYS A 227 5.17 1.82 -23.69
C LYS A 227 3.90 2.44 -23.11
N ALA A 228 3.60 2.15 -21.83
CA ALA A 228 2.43 2.71 -21.14
C ALA A 228 2.48 4.24 -21.08
N MET A 229 3.61 4.81 -20.71
CA MET A 229 3.78 6.26 -20.65
C MET A 229 3.66 6.93 -22.02
N LYS A 230 4.17 6.29 -23.09
CA LYS A 230 3.98 6.79 -24.44
C LYS A 230 2.52 6.79 -24.86
N GLN A 231 1.79 5.70 -24.62
CA GLN A 231 0.35 5.61 -24.88
C GLN A 231 -0.42 6.73 -24.14
N LEU A 232 -0.07 6.98 -22.87
CA LEU A 232 -0.66 8.04 -22.08
C LEU A 232 -0.38 9.44 -22.66
N ALA A 233 0.87 9.69 -23.07
CA ALA A 233 1.25 10.96 -23.69
C ALA A 233 0.52 11.21 -25.02
N ASP A 234 0.40 10.18 -25.87
CA ASP A 234 -0.30 10.26 -27.14
C ASP A 234 -1.79 10.60 -26.92
N ALA A 235 -2.45 9.93 -25.97
CA ALA A 235 -3.82 10.22 -25.57
C ALA A 235 -3.99 11.62 -24.98
N TYR A 236 -3.05 12.04 -24.13
CA TYR A 236 -3.04 13.37 -23.52
C TYR A 236 -2.95 14.49 -24.57
N GLN A 237 -2.09 14.35 -25.57
CA GLN A 237 -1.95 15.33 -26.66
C GLN A 237 -3.22 15.46 -27.50
N LEU A 238 -3.97 14.38 -27.66
CA LEU A 238 -5.28 14.42 -28.34
C LEU A 238 -6.37 15.08 -27.49
N TYR A 239 -6.27 14.96 -26.17
CA TYR A 239 -7.23 15.52 -25.23
C TYR A 239 -7.09 17.03 -25.03
N ILE A 240 -5.86 17.56 -24.97
CA ILE A 240 -5.59 18.98 -24.74
C ILE A 240 -5.74 19.88 -26.00
N LYS A 241 -5.97 19.28 -27.18
CA LYS A 241 -6.28 20.00 -28.41
C LYS A 241 -7.74 20.37 -28.49
#